data_3772302a8b082951b89f1b3974223f38
#
_entry.id   3772302a8b082951b89f1b3974223f38
#
_cell.length_a   1.000
_cell.length_b   1.000
_cell.length_c   1.000
_cell.angle_alpha   90.00
_cell.angle_beta   90.00
_cell.angle_gamma   90.00
#
_symmetry.space_group_name_H-M   'P 1'
#
loop_
_entity.id
_entity.type
_entity.pdbx_description
1 polymer ?
#
loop_
_entity_poly.entity_id
_entity_poly.type
_entity_poly.pdbx_seq_one_letter_code
_entity_poly.pdbx_strand_id
1 'polypeptide(L)'
;MYDTDQNINTKITVQTLAGLVFNSILKKANLKLKVRRIHLGAKLPLQNDELHKDSFDENEVTILYYTAKEWKKEWGGETIVSNERVTYVPNRAVIYPSTELHGGVAPKTANFRTYINYVGIKI
;
A
#
# COMPACT_ATOMS: atom_id res chain seq x y z
N MET A 1 31.39 8.86 -10.16
CA MET A 1 30.88 10.04 -9.44
C MET A 1 29.36 9.98 -9.37
N TYR A 2 28.81 10.21 -8.22
CA TYR A 2 27.37 10.19 -7.99
C TYR A 2 26.72 11.45 -8.58
N ASP A 3 25.71 11.26 -9.46
CA ASP A 3 25.01 12.38 -10.07
C ASP A 3 23.78 12.73 -9.23
N THR A 4 23.88 13.81 -8.46
CA THR A 4 22.82 14.29 -7.58
C THR A 4 21.58 14.71 -8.36
N ASP A 5 21.75 15.30 -9.54
CA ASP A 5 20.61 15.76 -10.36
C ASP A 5 19.78 14.58 -10.89
N GLN A 6 20.42 13.53 -11.37
CA GLN A 6 19.72 12.30 -11.78
C GLN A 6 18.99 11.65 -10.61
N ASN A 7 19.59 11.63 -9.43
CA ASN A 7 18.96 11.05 -8.26
C ASN A 7 17.70 11.84 -7.84
N ILE A 8 17.77 13.16 -7.87
CA ILE A 8 16.63 14.05 -7.59
C ILE A 8 15.52 13.79 -8.60
N ASN A 9 15.83 13.74 -9.89
CA ASN A 9 14.87 13.50 -10.94
C ASN A 9 14.19 12.13 -10.80
N THR A 10 14.94 11.08 -10.47
CA THR A 10 14.39 9.74 -10.22
C THR A 10 13.41 9.76 -9.05
N LYS A 11 13.76 10.43 -7.96
CA LYS A 11 12.90 10.56 -6.78
C LYS A 11 11.59 11.28 -7.11
N ILE A 12 11.67 12.40 -7.83
CA ILE A 12 10.49 13.17 -8.26
C ILE A 12 9.60 12.31 -9.16
N THR A 13 10.17 11.53 -10.08
CA THR A 13 9.42 10.65 -10.97
C THR A 13 8.66 9.58 -10.18
N VAL A 14 9.29 8.93 -9.21
CA VAL A 14 8.64 7.92 -8.36
C VAL A 14 7.49 8.55 -7.57
N GLN A 15 7.70 9.72 -6.98
CA GLN A 15 6.65 10.43 -6.24
C GLN A 15 5.49 10.82 -7.15
N THR A 16 5.77 11.26 -8.37
CA THR A 16 4.74 11.62 -9.36
C THR A 16 3.91 10.40 -9.75
N LEU A 17 4.55 9.26 -10.03
CA LEU A 17 3.84 8.03 -10.39
C LEU A 17 2.97 7.54 -9.22
N ALA A 18 3.49 7.54 -8.00
CA ALA A 18 2.73 7.17 -6.83
C ALA A 18 1.51 8.08 -6.62
N GLY A 19 1.69 9.39 -6.85
CA GLY A 19 0.59 10.36 -6.77
C GLY A 19 -0.46 10.16 -7.86
N LEU A 20 -0.06 9.83 -9.08
CA LEU A 20 -0.99 9.52 -10.17
C LEU A 20 -1.81 8.26 -9.89
N VAL A 21 -1.19 7.23 -9.33
CA VAL A 21 -1.89 6.01 -8.90
C VAL A 21 -2.89 6.35 -7.81
N PHE A 22 -2.49 7.13 -6.82
CA PHE A 22 -3.38 7.57 -5.74
C PHE A 22 -4.61 8.30 -6.28
N ASN A 23 -4.41 9.28 -7.18
CA ASN A 23 -5.51 10.02 -7.77
C ASN A 23 -6.43 9.12 -8.60
N SER A 24 -5.88 8.15 -9.30
CA SER A 24 -6.67 7.17 -10.07
C SER A 24 -7.55 6.30 -9.15
N ILE A 25 -6.99 5.87 -8.02
CA ILE A 25 -7.74 5.10 -7.03
C ILE A 25 -8.88 5.94 -6.45
N LEU A 26 -8.61 7.19 -6.05
CA LEU A 26 -9.64 8.08 -5.51
C LEU A 26 -10.78 8.30 -6.49
N LYS A 27 -10.46 8.53 -7.76
CA LYS A 27 -11.45 8.73 -8.80
C LYS A 27 -12.33 7.49 -8.98
N LYS A 28 -11.72 6.32 -9.06
CA LYS A 28 -12.43 5.05 -9.24
C LYS A 28 -13.31 4.70 -8.05
N ALA A 29 -12.84 4.97 -6.84
CA ALA A 29 -13.56 4.71 -5.60
C ALA A 29 -14.53 5.83 -5.20
N ASN A 30 -14.54 6.94 -5.95
CA ASN A 30 -15.32 8.14 -5.64
C ASN A 30 -15.03 8.68 -4.23
N LEU A 31 -13.75 8.77 -3.90
CA LEU A 31 -13.28 9.29 -2.62
C LEU A 31 -12.59 10.63 -2.79
N LYS A 32 -12.68 11.46 -1.75
CA LYS A 32 -11.98 12.75 -1.67
C LYS A 32 -11.08 12.73 -0.45
N LEU A 33 -9.78 12.56 -0.69
CA LEU A 33 -8.77 12.51 0.35
C LEU A 33 -7.60 13.41 -0.04
N LYS A 34 -7.00 14.02 0.98
CA LYS A 34 -5.69 14.67 0.85
C LYS A 34 -4.64 13.67 1.31
N VAL A 35 -3.63 13.41 0.50
CA VAL A 35 -2.56 12.50 0.89
C VAL A 35 -1.75 13.09 2.04
N ARG A 36 -1.50 12.28 3.06
CA ARG A 36 -0.67 12.64 4.20
C ARG A 36 0.68 11.91 4.16
N ARG A 37 0.65 10.64 3.78
CA ARG A 37 1.84 9.80 3.77
C ARG A 37 1.77 8.78 2.63
N ILE A 38 2.91 8.58 2.00
CA ILE A 38 3.11 7.54 0.99
C ILE A 38 4.30 6.70 1.41
N HIS A 39 4.13 5.40 1.49
CA HIS A 39 5.18 4.46 1.85
C HIS A 39 5.22 3.31 0.85
N LEU A 40 6.38 3.11 0.22
CA LEU A 40 6.63 1.96 -0.63
C LEU A 40 7.29 0.88 0.21
N GLY A 41 6.78 -0.32 0.12
CA GLY A 41 7.29 -1.41 0.93
C GLY A 41 7.35 -2.74 0.20
N ALA A 42 8.06 -3.65 0.81
CA ALA A 42 8.15 -5.04 0.39
C ALA A 42 8.20 -5.93 1.61
N LYS A 43 7.51 -7.07 1.55
CA LYS A 43 7.55 -8.10 2.58
C LYS A 43 8.27 -9.33 2.07
N LEU A 44 9.18 -9.81 2.89
CA LEU A 44 9.89 -11.06 2.66
C LEU A 44 9.15 -12.23 3.32
N PRO A 45 9.46 -13.47 2.95
CA PRO A 45 8.94 -14.63 3.69
C PRO A 45 9.25 -14.50 5.17
N LEU A 46 8.35 -14.99 6.02
CA LEU A 46 8.41 -14.97 7.48
C LEU A 46 8.24 -13.57 8.13
N GLN A 47 8.03 -12.53 7.35
CA GLN A 47 7.81 -11.18 7.85
C GLN A 47 6.30 -10.88 8.01
N ASN A 48 5.62 -11.59 8.87
CA ASN A 48 4.23 -11.27 9.21
C ASN A 48 4.15 -10.01 10.06
N ASP A 49 3.19 -9.14 9.74
CA ASP A 49 2.89 -8.03 10.64
C ASP A 49 2.05 -8.51 11.81
N GLU A 50 2.28 -7.89 12.97
CA GLU A 50 1.28 -7.91 14.02
C GLU A 50 0.09 -7.04 13.60
N LEU A 51 -1.11 -7.42 14.01
CA LEU A 51 -2.28 -6.59 13.77
C LEU A 51 -2.13 -5.27 14.51
N HIS A 52 -2.30 -4.17 13.80
CA HIS A 52 -2.11 -2.83 14.32
C HIS A 52 -3.08 -1.85 13.68
N LYS A 53 -3.14 -0.65 14.25
CA LYS A 53 -3.87 0.48 13.70
C LYS A 53 -2.87 1.50 13.18
N ASP A 54 -3.13 2.10 12.02
CA ASP A 54 -2.27 3.15 11.49
C ASP A 54 -2.50 4.48 12.21
N SER A 55 -3.70 4.70 12.73
CA SER A 55 -4.09 5.95 13.34
C SER A 55 -5.28 5.74 14.29
N PHE A 56 -5.48 6.69 15.19
CA PHE A 56 -6.70 6.81 16.00
C PHE A 56 -7.63 7.91 15.50
N ASP A 57 -7.29 8.56 14.38
CA ASP A 57 -8.09 9.61 13.76
C ASP A 57 -9.09 9.01 12.78
N GLU A 58 -10.38 9.16 13.07
CA GLU A 58 -11.45 8.64 12.22
C GLU A 58 -11.53 9.32 10.84
N ASN A 59 -10.85 10.44 10.66
CA ASN A 59 -10.77 11.13 9.36
C ASN A 59 -9.65 10.57 8.47
N GLU A 60 -8.81 9.69 8.98
CA GLU A 60 -7.74 9.08 8.19
C GLU A 60 -8.20 7.77 7.56
N VAL A 61 -7.82 7.61 6.30
CA VAL A 61 -8.13 6.43 5.48
C VAL A 61 -6.83 5.86 4.94
N THR A 62 -6.67 4.55 5.07
CA THR A 62 -5.53 3.83 4.51
C THR A 62 -5.93 3.22 3.16
N ILE A 63 -5.06 3.36 2.19
CA ILE A 63 -5.16 2.71 0.89
C ILE A 63 -3.90 1.89 0.67
N LEU A 64 -4.07 0.60 0.54
CA LEU A 64 -2.98 -0.33 0.26
C LEU A 64 -3.10 -0.81 -1.18
N TYR A 65 -2.11 -0.49 -2.00
CA TYR A 65 -2.08 -0.84 -3.41
C TYR A 65 -1.04 -1.91 -3.68
N TYR A 66 -1.46 -3.00 -4.31
CA TYR A 66 -0.61 -4.14 -4.63
C TYR A 66 0.10 -3.92 -5.97
N THR A 67 1.41 -3.83 -5.93
CA THR A 67 2.23 -3.40 -7.08
C THR A 67 2.88 -4.52 -7.87
N ALA A 68 2.83 -5.77 -7.40
CA ALA A 68 3.47 -6.87 -8.14
C ALA A 68 2.85 -7.02 -9.53
N LYS A 69 3.70 -7.34 -10.50
CA LYS A 69 3.27 -7.54 -11.88
C LYS A 69 2.41 -8.80 -12.04
N GLU A 70 2.75 -9.85 -11.30
CA GLU A 70 1.99 -11.09 -11.25
C GLU A 70 2.01 -11.63 -9.82
N TRP A 71 0.99 -12.40 -9.45
CA TRP A 71 0.90 -13.03 -8.15
C TRP A 71 0.01 -14.26 -8.24
N LYS A 72 0.44 -15.35 -7.62
CA LYS A 72 -0.36 -16.57 -7.52
C LYS A 72 -0.96 -16.68 -6.14
N LYS A 73 -2.19 -17.12 -6.05
CA LYS A 73 -2.93 -17.25 -4.79
C LYS A 73 -2.16 -18.09 -3.76
N GLU A 74 -1.52 -19.15 -4.22
CA GLU A 74 -0.73 -20.06 -3.36
C GLU A 74 0.54 -19.40 -2.79
N TRP A 75 0.93 -18.25 -3.28
CA TRP A 75 2.07 -17.50 -2.70
C TRP A 75 1.71 -16.78 -1.40
N GLY A 76 0.46 -16.75 -1.02
CA GLY A 76 0.01 -16.08 0.20
C GLY A 76 0.00 -14.56 0.05
N GLY A 77 0.49 -13.86 1.05
CA GLY A 77 0.64 -12.40 1.00
C GLY A 77 -0.67 -11.62 1.17
N GLU A 78 -1.69 -12.22 1.78
CA GLU A 78 -2.97 -11.56 2.02
C GLU A 78 -2.81 -10.37 2.97
N THR A 79 -3.79 -9.48 2.96
CA THR A 79 -3.96 -8.46 4.00
C THR A 79 -5.12 -8.86 4.88
N ILE A 80 -4.93 -8.77 6.20
CA ILE A 80 -6.01 -8.98 7.17
C ILE A 80 -6.52 -7.62 7.57
N VAL A 81 -7.81 -7.37 7.40
CA VAL A 81 -8.48 -6.15 7.83
C VAL A 81 -9.76 -6.54 8.57
N SER A 82 -9.91 -6.14 9.83
CA SER A 82 -11.10 -6.43 10.65
C SER A 82 -11.51 -7.90 10.60
N ASN A 83 -10.54 -8.81 10.75
CA ASN A 83 -10.70 -10.27 10.69
C ASN A 83 -11.02 -10.84 9.29
N GLU A 84 -11.08 -10.02 8.28
CA GLU A 84 -11.26 -10.48 6.90
C GLU A 84 -9.91 -10.59 6.20
N ARG A 85 -9.77 -11.62 5.36
CA ARG A 85 -8.58 -11.80 4.54
C ARG A 85 -8.85 -11.29 3.13
N VAL A 86 -7.99 -10.39 2.68
CA VAL A 86 -8.03 -9.85 1.31
C VAL A 86 -6.88 -10.45 0.53
N THR A 87 -7.20 -11.19 -0.51
CA THR A 87 -6.21 -11.84 -1.37
C THR A 87 -5.34 -10.81 -2.07
N TYR A 88 -4.04 -11.09 -2.14
CA TYR A 88 -3.13 -10.27 -2.94
C TYR A 88 -3.41 -10.52 -4.43
N VAL A 89 -3.90 -9.50 -5.10
CA VAL A 89 -4.14 -9.52 -6.55
C VAL A 89 -3.46 -8.27 -7.13
N PRO A 90 -2.59 -8.42 -8.13
CA PRO A 90 -1.94 -7.27 -8.75
C PRO A 90 -2.93 -6.19 -9.16
N ASN A 91 -2.58 -4.95 -8.93
CA ASN A 91 -3.41 -3.79 -9.24
C ASN A 91 -4.68 -3.65 -8.39
N ARG A 92 -4.81 -4.40 -7.32
CA ARG A 92 -5.89 -4.23 -6.35
C ARG A 92 -5.53 -3.15 -5.34
N ALA A 93 -6.47 -2.29 -5.02
CA ALA A 93 -6.38 -1.37 -3.89
C ALA A 93 -7.33 -1.85 -2.79
N VAL A 94 -6.81 -1.92 -1.57
CA VAL A 94 -7.60 -2.22 -0.37
C VAL A 94 -7.77 -0.92 0.39
N ILE A 95 -9.00 -0.52 0.65
CA ILE A 95 -9.32 0.79 1.26
C ILE A 95 -10.03 0.52 2.59
N TYR A 96 -9.52 1.08 3.66
CA TYR A 96 -10.10 0.90 4.98
C TYR A 96 -9.79 2.10 5.89
N PRO A 97 -10.62 2.34 6.91
CA PRO A 97 -10.30 3.37 7.91
C PRO A 97 -8.97 3.05 8.60
N SER A 98 -8.12 4.05 8.78
CA SER A 98 -6.81 3.85 9.40
C SER A 98 -6.90 3.38 10.87
N THR A 99 -8.08 3.49 11.46
CA THR A 99 -8.38 3.03 12.82
C THR A 99 -8.69 1.53 12.90
N GLU A 100 -8.84 0.84 11.77
CA GLU A 100 -9.10 -0.60 11.76
C GLU A 100 -7.84 -1.41 12.05
N LEU A 101 -8.00 -2.49 12.82
CA LEU A 101 -6.92 -3.46 13.03
C LEU A 101 -6.63 -4.19 11.72
N HIS A 102 -5.37 -4.17 11.31
CA HIS A 102 -4.94 -4.78 10.06
C HIS A 102 -3.48 -5.22 10.13
N GLY A 103 -3.09 -6.04 9.19
CA GLY A 103 -1.71 -6.49 9.04
C GLY A 103 -1.51 -7.26 7.75
N GLY A 104 -0.29 -7.24 7.25
CA GLY A 104 0.11 -8.00 6.07
C GLY A 104 0.60 -9.38 6.45
N VAL A 105 0.17 -10.38 5.68
CA VAL A 105 0.68 -11.75 5.79
C VAL A 105 1.89 -11.90 4.89
N ALA A 106 2.96 -12.51 5.40
CA ALA A 106 4.16 -12.73 4.62
C ALA A 106 3.88 -13.66 3.43
N PRO A 107 4.61 -13.47 2.31
CA PRO A 107 4.53 -14.44 1.23
C PRO A 107 5.10 -15.80 1.68
N LYS A 108 4.58 -16.87 1.11
CA LYS A 108 4.99 -18.24 1.42
C LYS A 108 6.20 -18.70 0.61
N THR A 109 6.56 -17.96 -0.42
CA THR A 109 7.64 -18.26 -1.35
C THR A 109 8.68 -17.16 -1.33
N ALA A 110 9.75 -17.28 -2.12
CA ALA A 110 10.79 -16.26 -2.24
C ALA A 110 10.34 -14.99 -2.95
N ASN A 111 9.07 -14.88 -3.36
CA ASN A 111 8.56 -13.68 -4.00
C ASN A 111 8.36 -12.55 -2.98
N PHE A 112 8.75 -11.35 -3.37
CA PHE A 112 8.53 -10.17 -2.53
C PHE A 112 7.08 -9.69 -2.67
N ARG A 113 6.43 -9.50 -1.55
CA ARG A 113 5.10 -8.90 -1.51
C ARG A 113 5.28 -7.37 -1.50
N THR A 114 5.22 -6.78 -2.68
CA THR A 114 5.42 -5.33 -2.85
C THR A 114 4.11 -4.57 -2.81
N TYR A 115 4.17 -3.35 -2.29
CA TYR A 115 2.97 -2.53 -2.15
C TYR A 115 3.33 -1.04 -2.02
N ILE A 116 2.32 -0.19 -2.26
CA ILE A 116 2.35 1.21 -1.86
C ILE A 116 1.26 1.41 -0.82
N ASN A 117 1.63 1.99 0.31
CA ASN A 117 0.70 2.31 1.39
C ASN A 117 0.48 3.83 1.41
N TYR A 118 -0.76 4.24 1.28
CA TYR A 118 -1.16 5.63 1.37
C TYR A 118 -2.01 5.84 2.62
N VAL A 119 -1.76 6.94 3.30
CA VAL A 119 -2.66 7.44 4.33
C VAL A 119 -3.16 8.80 3.87
N GLY A 120 -4.47 8.92 3.76
CA GLY A 120 -5.13 10.15 3.36
C GLY A 120 -6.08 10.66 4.43
N ILE A 121 -6.34 11.96 4.40
CA ILE A 121 -7.27 12.63 5.30
C ILE A 121 -8.51 13.01 4.51
N LYS A 122 -9.69 12.72 5.04
CA LYS A 122 -10.97 13.15 4.45
C LYS A 122 -11.02 14.65 4.34
N ILE A 123 -11.44 15.13 3.21
CA ILE A 123 -11.60 16.55 2.92
C ILE A 123 -13.02 16.98 3.23
#